data_e0f7aaafbac5beaed052d48b313dc907
#
_entry.id   e0f7aaafbac5beaed052d48b313dc907
#
_cell.length_a   1.000
_cell.length_b   1.000
_cell.length_c   1.000
_cell.angle_alpha   90.00
_cell.angle_beta   90.00
_cell.angle_gamma   90.00
#
_symmetry.space_group_name_H-M   'P 1'
#
loop_
_entity.id
_entity.type
_entity.pdbx_description
1 polymer ?
#
loop_
_entity_poly.entity_id
_entity_poly.type
_entity_poly.pdbx_seq_one_letter_code
_entity_poly.pdbx_strand_id
1 'polypeptide(L)'
;LHLFGFYIKKEQTEMKAYKKEYDFTYTSGAFATIEMLLAKPWIAEKIYIHSNFVDKYGLVQLCKDLNVDYEYNDTVFRRVNQKENSYVLGKFLKYLSKLDDELPHIVLVNPTDMGNLGTIIRTLVGFDIINLAIITPATDIWNPKVVRASMGAFFQMKIELFSSFAGYCQRFLGITYILLCWMVS
;
A
#
# COMPACT_ATOMS: atom_id res chain seq x y z
N LEU A 1 31.55 -17.80 -27.59
CA LEU A 1 30.28 -17.67 -26.81
C LEU A 1 30.57 -16.87 -25.55
N HIS A 2 30.34 -15.56 -25.56
CA HIS A 2 30.46 -14.69 -24.40
C HIS A 2 29.11 -14.59 -23.70
N LEU A 3 29.02 -15.17 -22.51
CA LEU A 3 27.97 -14.93 -21.53
C LEU A 3 28.22 -13.55 -20.89
N PHE A 4 27.47 -12.54 -21.31
CA PHE A 4 27.37 -11.26 -20.60
C PHE A 4 26.54 -11.48 -19.32
N GLY A 5 27.25 -11.67 -18.22
CA GLY A 5 26.66 -11.58 -16.90
C GLY A 5 26.30 -10.14 -16.58
N PHE A 6 25.02 -9.79 -16.62
CA PHE A 6 24.53 -8.54 -16.06
C PHE A 6 24.68 -8.60 -14.54
N TYR A 7 25.79 -8.08 -14.04
CA TYR A 7 25.94 -7.73 -12.64
C TYR A 7 25.10 -6.46 -12.41
N ILE A 8 23.84 -6.61 -12.01
CA ILE A 8 23.08 -5.53 -11.41
C ILE A 8 23.74 -5.26 -10.06
N LYS A 9 24.54 -4.20 -10.00
CA LYS A 9 25.04 -3.64 -8.75
C LYS A 9 23.80 -3.36 -7.90
N LYS A 10 23.57 -4.15 -6.85
CA LYS A 10 22.60 -3.84 -5.79
C LYS A 10 23.12 -2.54 -5.14
N GLU A 11 22.67 -1.39 -5.64
CA GLU A 11 22.87 -0.13 -4.93
C GLU A 11 22.32 -0.34 -3.53
N GLN A 12 23.15 -0.06 -2.54
CA GLN A 12 22.67 0.05 -1.15
C GLN A 12 21.67 1.21 -1.15
N THR A 13 20.41 0.87 -1.33
CA THR A 13 19.33 1.86 -1.46
C THR A 13 19.18 2.52 -0.09
N GLU A 14 19.80 3.70 0.04
CA GLU A 14 19.62 4.51 1.24
C GLU A 14 18.13 4.69 1.51
N MET A 15 17.70 4.34 2.71
CA MET A 15 16.32 4.56 3.14
C MET A 15 16.03 6.05 3.14
N LYS A 16 15.04 6.44 2.36
CA LYS A 16 14.59 7.84 2.19
C LYS A 16 13.20 8.00 2.78
N ALA A 17 12.94 9.14 3.42
CA ALA A 17 11.58 9.51 3.79
C ALA A 17 10.69 9.48 2.54
N TYR A 18 9.44 9.04 2.69
CA TYR A 18 8.51 8.94 1.58
C TYR A 18 8.31 10.29 0.86
N LYS A 19 8.32 10.24 -0.46
CA LYS A 19 7.89 11.32 -1.35
C LYS A 19 6.95 10.76 -2.41
N LYS A 20 5.98 11.57 -2.83
CA LYS A 20 4.96 11.15 -3.79
C LYS A 20 5.53 10.71 -5.13
N GLU A 21 6.67 11.28 -5.53
CA GLU A 21 7.36 11.02 -6.80
C GLU A 21 8.09 9.67 -6.83
N TYR A 22 8.34 9.04 -5.67
CA TYR A 22 9.01 7.74 -5.63
C TYR A 22 8.07 6.65 -6.13
N ASP A 23 8.64 5.62 -6.75
CA ASP A 23 7.97 4.41 -7.19
C ASP A 23 7.71 3.39 -6.06
N PHE A 24 8.17 3.71 -4.83
CA PHE A 24 8.00 2.90 -3.64
C PHE A 24 7.30 3.65 -2.51
N THR A 25 6.85 2.89 -1.53
CA THR A 25 6.31 3.39 -0.27
C THR A 25 6.57 2.39 0.86
N TYR A 26 5.94 2.61 2.04
CA TYR A 26 6.22 1.81 3.21
C TYR A 26 4.94 1.33 3.92
N THR A 27 4.97 0.07 4.38
CA THR A 27 4.10 -0.37 5.49
C THR A 27 4.67 0.11 6.83
N SER A 28 3.85 0.13 7.85
CA SER A 28 4.25 0.45 9.23
C SER A 28 3.61 -0.53 10.20
N GLY A 29 4.45 -1.27 10.91
CA GLY A 29 4.06 -2.32 11.85
C GLY A 29 3.99 -3.71 11.22
N ALA A 30 4.15 -4.74 12.07
CA ALA A 30 4.22 -6.13 11.64
C ALA A 30 2.94 -6.58 10.93
N PHE A 31 1.77 -6.23 11.46
CA PHE A 31 0.50 -6.66 10.90
C PHE A 31 0.30 -6.20 9.45
N ALA A 32 0.43 -4.91 9.17
CA ALA A 32 0.29 -4.39 7.79
C ALA A 32 1.35 -4.97 6.84
N THR A 33 2.54 -5.26 7.34
CA THR A 33 3.62 -5.88 6.55
C THR A 33 3.30 -7.33 6.23
N ILE A 34 2.78 -8.09 7.19
CA ILE A 34 2.35 -9.48 6.97
C ILE A 34 1.20 -9.53 5.96
N GLU A 35 0.18 -8.65 6.10
CA GLU A 35 -0.93 -8.58 5.14
C GLU A 35 -0.43 -8.27 3.71
N MET A 36 0.55 -7.37 3.57
CA MET A 36 1.21 -7.12 2.29
C MET A 36 1.86 -8.38 1.73
N LEU A 37 2.65 -9.08 2.55
CA LEU A 37 3.38 -10.28 2.13
C LEU A 37 2.43 -11.43 1.75
N LEU A 38 1.31 -11.58 2.45
CA LEU A 38 0.31 -12.60 2.14
C LEU A 38 -0.48 -12.28 0.86
N ALA A 39 -0.84 -10.99 0.68
CA ALA A 39 -1.66 -10.59 -0.46
C ALA A 39 -0.85 -10.39 -1.75
N LYS A 40 0.35 -9.78 -1.66
CA LYS A 40 1.15 -9.34 -2.81
C LYS A 40 2.67 -9.43 -2.53
N PRO A 41 3.23 -10.62 -2.28
CA PRO A 41 4.65 -10.76 -1.94
C PRO A 41 5.60 -10.19 -3.01
N TRP A 42 5.17 -10.18 -4.27
CA TRP A 42 5.99 -9.74 -5.41
C TRP A 42 6.24 -8.23 -5.48
N ILE A 43 5.50 -7.41 -4.71
CA ILE A 43 5.78 -5.97 -4.62
C ILE A 43 6.77 -5.64 -3.51
N ALA A 44 7.05 -6.56 -2.58
CA ALA A 44 7.95 -6.33 -1.46
C ALA A 44 9.39 -6.20 -1.95
N GLU A 45 10.04 -5.08 -1.65
CA GLU A 45 11.45 -4.89 -1.94
C GLU A 45 12.34 -5.33 -0.77
N LYS A 46 11.98 -4.92 0.44
CA LYS A 46 12.76 -5.25 1.64
C LYS A 46 11.97 -5.00 2.92
N ILE A 47 12.14 -5.86 3.91
CA ILE A 47 11.56 -5.71 5.23
C ILE A 47 12.64 -5.29 6.22
N TYR A 48 12.40 -4.21 6.97
CA TYR A 48 13.27 -3.73 8.03
C TYR A 48 12.66 -4.05 9.38
N ILE A 49 13.47 -4.61 10.25
CA ILE A 49 13.07 -5.08 11.57
C ILE A 49 13.94 -4.37 12.61
N HIS A 50 13.29 -3.78 13.61
CA HIS A 50 13.98 -3.17 14.75
C HIS A 50 14.47 -4.26 15.71
N SER A 51 15.63 -4.08 16.34
CA SER A 51 16.21 -5.05 17.28
C SER A 51 15.29 -5.41 18.45
N ASN A 52 14.43 -4.48 18.88
CA ASN A 52 13.44 -4.71 19.94
C ASN A 52 12.16 -5.42 19.47
N PHE A 53 12.06 -5.80 18.20
CA PHE A 53 10.89 -6.51 17.71
C PHE A 53 10.85 -7.94 18.24
N VAL A 54 9.72 -8.30 18.85
CA VAL A 54 9.44 -9.68 19.24
C VAL A 54 8.53 -10.32 18.20
N ASP A 55 9.06 -11.24 17.43
CA ASP A 55 8.32 -11.88 16.33
C ASP A 55 7.29 -12.89 16.85
N LYS A 56 6.13 -12.39 17.26
CA LYS A 56 4.99 -13.20 17.72
C LYS A 56 4.16 -13.78 16.56
N TYR A 57 4.39 -13.32 15.34
CA TYR A 57 3.55 -13.64 14.18
C TYR A 57 4.27 -14.42 13.09
N GLY A 58 5.54 -14.78 13.31
CA GLY A 58 6.32 -15.53 12.34
C GLY A 58 6.73 -14.73 11.09
N LEU A 59 6.86 -13.42 11.21
CA LEU A 59 7.23 -12.52 10.09
C LEU A 59 8.55 -12.95 9.43
N VAL A 60 9.56 -13.28 10.23
CA VAL A 60 10.87 -13.68 9.71
C VAL A 60 10.78 -14.99 8.92
N GLN A 61 9.99 -15.95 9.43
CA GLN A 61 9.76 -17.20 8.70
C GLN A 61 9.01 -16.94 7.40
N LEU A 62 7.98 -16.10 7.42
CA LEU A 62 7.22 -15.71 6.23
C LEU A 62 8.11 -15.04 5.16
N CYS A 63 9.04 -14.16 5.56
CA CYS A 63 10.00 -13.57 4.63
C CYS A 63 10.88 -14.64 3.97
N LYS A 64 11.34 -15.64 4.73
CA LYS A 64 12.14 -16.75 4.19
C LYS A 64 11.34 -17.59 3.20
N ASP A 65 10.13 -17.97 3.57
CA ASP A 65 9.25 -18.82 2.75
C ASP A 65 8.89 -18.15 1.40
N LEU A 66 8.72 -16.82 1.42
CA LEU A 66 8.41 -16.01 0.25
C LEU A 66 9.66 -15.49 -0.49
N ASN A 67 10.88 -15.81 0.00
CA ASN A 67 12.15 -15.30 -0.54
C ASN A 67 12.21 -13.77 -0.62
N VAL A 68 11.70 -13.09 0.42
CA VAL A 68 11.74 -11.63 0.55
C VAL A 68 12.90 -11.22 1.45
N ASP A 69 13.71 -10.28 0.98
CA ASP A 69 14.86 -9.76 1.74
C ASP A 69 14.39 -9.07 3.03
N TYR A 70 15.04 -9.39 4.16
CA TYR A 70 14.82 -8.69 5.42
C TYR A 70 16.14 -8.34 6.13
N GLU A 71 16.10 -7.34 7.00
CA GLU A 71 17.27 -6.81 7.69
C GLU A 71 16.90 -6.25 9.05
N TYR A 72 17.70 -6.56 10.08
CA TYR A 72 17.63 -5.87 11.37
C TYR A 72 18.42 -4.56 11.29
N ASN A 73 17.73 -3.41 11.36
CA ASN A 73 18.34 -2.11 11.17
C ASN A 73 17.57 -0.99 11.88
N ASP A 74 18.00 -0.65 13.09
CA ASP A 74 17.33 0.37 13.93
C ASP A 74 17.44 1.79 13.37
N THR A 75 18.47 2.08 12.58
CA THR A 75 18.69 3.43 12.05
C THR A 75 17.65 3.85 11.03
N VAL A 76 17.04 2.87 10.35
CA VAL A 76 15.99 3.08 9.36
C VAL A 76 14.75 3.74 9.98
N PHE A 77 14.36 3.30 11.16
CA PHE A 77 13.17 3.79 11.86
C PHE A 77 13.28 5.27 12.24
N ARG A 78 14.48 5.76 12.52
CA ARG A 78 14.75 7.17 12.80
C ARG A 78 14.65 8.04 11.55
N ARG A 79 15.06 7.51 10.37
CA ARG A 79 15.09 8.26 9.10
C ARG A 79 13.72 8.37 8.43
N VAL A 80 12.88 7.35 8.54
CA VAL A 80 11.55 7.31 7.90
C VAL A 80 10.51 8.11 8.69
N ASN A 81 10.89 8.69 9.84
CA ASN A 81 10.05 9.56 10.68
C ASN A 81 8.68 8.95 11.00
N GLN A 82 8.67 7.67 11.37
CA GLN A 82 7.45 6.95 11.75
C GLN A 82 7.19 7.10 13.25
N LYS A 83 5.91 7.08 13.63
CA LYS A 83 5.49 7.17 15.04
C LYS A 83 6.26 6.17 15.91
N GLU A 84 6.56 6.59 17.14
CA GLU A 84 7.05 5.72 18.21
C GLU A 84 6.26 4.41 18.25
N ASN A 85 6.96 3.27 18.45
CA ASN A 85 6.44 1.91 18.52
C ASN A 85 6.15 1.18 17.18
N SER A 86 6.68 1.64 16.05
CA SER A 86 6.73 0.82 14.86
C SER A 86 8.08 0.08 14.80
N TYR A 87 8.08 -1.23 15.03
CA TYR A 87 9.29 -2.09 15.03
C TYR A 87 9.47 -2.86 13.72
N VAL A 88 8.59 -2.68 12.75
CA VAL A 88 8.66 -3.30 11.43
C VAL A 88 8.27 -2.27 10.37
N LEU A 89 9.05 -2.22 9.28
CA LEU A 89 8.78 -1.42 8.08
C LEU A 89 8.96 -2.31 6.86
N GLY A 90 7.98 -2.38 6.00
CA GLY A 90 8.09 -3.02 4.69
C GLY A 90 8.22 -1.97 3.60
N LYS A 91 9.34 -1.94 2.88
CA LYS A 91 9.48 -1.15 1.65
C LYS A 91 8.87 -1.95 0.50
N PHE A 92 7.97 -1.34 -0.26
CA PHE A 92 7.31 -1.99 -1.38
C PHE A 92 7.09 -1.06 -2.57
N LEU A 93 7.04 -1.63 -3.76
CA LEU A 93 6.78 -0.91 -5.01
C LEU A 93 5.30 -0.53 -5.12
N LYS A 94 5.04 0.67 -5.62
CA LYS A 94 3.70 1.08 -6.02
C LYS A 94 3.25 0.24 -7.21
N TYR A 95 1.97 -0.08 -7.27
CA TYR A 95 1.40 -0.91 -8.32
C TYR A 95 0.12 -0.29 -8.86
N LEU A 96 -0.23 -0.65 -10.08
CA LEU A 96 -1.51 -0.30 -10.67
C LEU A 96 -2.49 -1.45 -10.44
N SER A 97 -3.73 -1.09 -10.17
CA SER A 97 -4.85 -2.03 -10.16
C SER A 97 -5.98 -1.50 -11.05
N LYS A 98 -6.77 -2.41 -11.60
CA LYS A 98 -7.99 -2.07 -12.34
C LYS A 98 -9.18 -2.58 -11.56
N LEU A 99 -10.27 -1.84 -11.61
CA LEU A 99 -11.54 -2.28 -11.04
C LEU A 99 -12.07 -3.47 -11.80
N ASP A 100 -12.83 -4.30 -11.13
CA ASP A 100 -13.53 -5.46 -11.69
C ASP A 100 -14.86 -5.00 -12.28
N ASP A 101 -15.08 -5.32 -13.55
CA ASP A 101 -16.26 -4.87 -14.29
C ASP A 101 -17.55 -5.62 -13.90
N GLU A 102 -17.44 -6.66 -13.06
CA GLU A 102 -18.57 -7.51 -12.64
C GLU A 102 -19.02 -7.30 -11.19
N LEU A 103 -18.19 -6.64 -10.39
CA LEU A 103 -18.44 -6.47 -8.96
C LEU A 103 -18.87 -5.04 -8.63
N PRO A 104 -19.62 -4.82 -7.53
CA PRO A 104 -20.00 -3.49 -7.08
C PRO A 104 -18.80 -2.59 -6.78
N HIS A 105 -18.93 -1.30 -7.06
CA HIS A 105 -17.92 -0.30 -6.79
C HIS A 105 -18.34 0.68 -5.70
N ILE A 106 -17.37 1.11 -4.90
CA ILE A 106 -17.50 2.37 -4.15
C ILE A 106 -16.75 3.45 -4.91
N VAL A 107 -17.38 4.61 -5.04
CA VAL A 107 -16.81 5.76 -5.73
C VAL A 107 -16.65 6.90 -4.73
N LEU A 108 -15.42 7.30 -4.44
CA LEU A 108 -15.09 8.44 -3.60
C LEU A 108 -14.75 9.65 -4.47
N VAL A 109 -15.40 10.77 -4.22
CA VAL A 109 -15.11 12.03 -4.92
C VAL A 109 -14.31 12.93 -4.01
N ASN A 110 -13.12 13.31 -4.46
CA ASN A 110 -12.20 14.25 -3.81
C ASN A 110 -11.85 13.89 -2.34
N PRO A 111 -11.49 12.67 -1.98
CA PRO A 111 -11.06 12.35 -0.62
C PRO A 111 -9.75 13.08 -0.30
N THR A 112 -9.75 13.94 0.72
CA THR A 112 -8.62 14.81 1.08
C THR A 112 -7.85 14.35 2.31
N ASP A 113 -8.52 13.69 3.27
CA ASP A 113 -7.88 13.22 4.50
C ASP A 113 -7.34 11.80 4.36
N MET A 114 -6.04 11.63 4.65
CA MET A 114 -5.32 10.35 4.52
C MET A 114 -5.79 9.32 5.56
N GLY A 115 -6.12 9.75 6.77
CA GLY A 115 -6.56 8.85 7.84
C GLY A 115 -7.96 8.29 7.55
N ASN A 116 -8.84 9.17 7.09
CA ASN A 116 -10.21 8.79 6.70
C ASN A 116 -10.19 7.86 5.49
N LEU A 117 -9.38 8.15 4.47
CA LEU A 117 -9.24 7.26 3.31
C LEU A 117 -8.78 5.86 3.73
N GLY A 118 -7.76 5.76 4.58
CA GLY A 118 -7.31 4.46 5.09
C GLY A 118 -8.38 3.74 5.92
N THR A 119 -9.16 4.47 6.73
CA THR A 119 -10.26 3.92 7.51
C THR A 119 -11.39 3.42 6.60
N ILE A 120 -11.75 4.17 5.54
CA ILE A 120 -12.72 3.73 4.54
C ILE A 120 -12.26 2.44 3.88
N ILE A 121 -11.02 2.37 3.41
CA ILE A 121 -10.43 1.16 2.81
C ILE A 121 -10.59 -0.04 3.75
N ARG A 122 -10.24 0.12 5.02
CA ARG A 122 -10.40 -0.94 6.03
C ARG A 122 -11.85 -1.37 6.21
N THR A 123 -12.78 -0.41 6.24
CA THR A 123 -14.21 -0.67 6.38
C THR A 123 -14.75 -1.42 5.17
N LEU A 124 -14.39 -1.03 3.96
CA LEU A 124 -14.83 -1.67 2.72
C LEU A 124 -14.43 -3.13 2.67
N VAL A 125 -13.18 -3.45 2.96
CA VAL A 125 -12.70 -4.84 3.02
C VAL A 125 -13.44 -5.63 4.10
N GLY A 126 -13.76 -5.01 5.24
CA GLY A 126 -14.58 -5.65 6.28
C GLY A 126 -16.01 -6.01 5.84
N PHE A 127 -16.49 -5.41 4.73
CA PHE A 127 -17.77 -5.72 4.08
C PHE A 127 -17.60 -6.47 2.74
N ASP A 128 -16.43 -7.05 2.48
CA ASP A 128 -16.09 -7.77 1.24
C ASP A 128 -16.20 -6.89 -0.02
N ILE A 129 -16.11 -5.58 0.12
CA ILE A 129 -16.08 -4.64 -1.00
C ILE A 129 -14.64 -4.30 -1.32
N ILE A 130 -14.16 -4.77 -2.49
CA ILE A 130 -12.75 -4.64 -2.87
C ILE A 130 -12.50 -3.61 -3.99
N ASN A 131 -13.53 -3.10 -4.66
CA ASN A 131 -13.41 -2.15 -5.75
C ASN A 131 -13.65 -0.71 -5.28
N LEU A 132 -12.64 0.12 -5.42
CA LEU A 132 -12.66 1.52 -5.01
C LEU A 132 -12.21 2.43 -6.16
N ALA A 133 -13.16 3.15 -6.75
CA ALA A 133 -12.87 4.25 -7.66
C ALA A 133 -12.63 5.54 -6.87
N ILE A 134 -11.59 6.28 -7.21
CA ILE A 134 -11.30 7.58 -6.61
C ILE A 134 -11.29 8.64 -7.70
N ILE A 135 -12.18 9.60 -7.58
CA ILE A 135 -12.23 10.76 -8.49
C ILE A 135 -11.28 11.84 -7.95
N THR A 136 -10.32 12.22 -8.76
CA THR A 136 -9.33 13.24 -8.42
C THR A 136 -9.90 14.67 -8.60
N PRO A 137 -9.36 15.68 -7.89
CA PRO A 137 -8.18 15.63 -7.03
C PRO A 137 -8.42 14.83 -5.75
N ALA A 138 -7.38 14.12 -5.28
CA ALA A 138 -7.47 13.25 -4.10
C ALA A 138 -6.15 13.27 -3.32
N THR A 139 -6.22 12.89 -2.05
CA THR A 139 -5.00 12.62 -1.30
C THR A 139 -4.20 11.49 -1.94
N ASP A 140 -2.90 11.47 -1.70
CA ASP A 140 -2.02 10.43 -2.22
C ASP A 140 -2.32 9.08 -1.55
N ILE A 141 -2.87 8.15 -2.32
CA ILE A 141 -3.24 6.80 -1.83
C ILE A 141 -2.03 6.00 -1.35
N TRP A 142 -0.85 6.31 -1.88
CA TRP A 142 0.41 5.63 -1.55
C TRP A 142 1.10 6.22 -0.33
N ASN A 143 0.57 7.30 0.24
CA ASN A 143 1.16 7.87 1.45
C ASN A 143 1.16 6.84 2.58
N PRO A 144 2.31 6.64 3.29
CA PRO A 144 2.39 5.68 4.39
C PRO A 144 1.33 5.85 5.49
N LYS A 145 0.76 7.07 5.62
CA LYS A 145 -0.35 7.33 6.55
C LYS A 145 -1.64 6.65 6.11
N VAL A 146 -1.95 6.61 4.80
CA VAL A 146 -3.09 5.88 4.24
C VAL A 146 -2.90 4.38 4.42
N VAL A 147 -1.72 3.86 3.99
CA VAL A 147 -1.37 2.44 4.10
C VAL A 147 -1.47 1.96 5.55
N ARG A 148 -0.95 2.74 6.50
CA ARG A 148 -1.03 2.42 7.93
C ARG A 148 -2.46 2.44 8.45
N ALA A 149 -3.24 3.48 8.11
CA ALA A 149 -4.62 3.62 8.60
C ALA A 149 -5.54 2.51 8.08
N SER A 150 -5.23 1.92 6.93
CA SER A 150 -5.96 0.79 6.38
C SER A 150 -5.70 -0.54 7.10
N MET A 151 -4.70 -0.60 7.98
CA MET A 151 -4.37 -1.81 8.74
C MET A 151 -4.18 -3.06 7.85
N GLY A 152 -3.50 -2.91 6.71
CA GLY A 152 -3.25 -4.01 5.76
C GLY A 152 -4.34 -4.25 4.72
N ALA A 153 -5.57 -3.77 4.94
CA ALA A 153 -6.67 -3.91 3.99
C ALA A 153 -6.36 -3.29 2.61
N PHE A 154 -5.46 -2.32 2.55
CA PHE A 154 -4.98 -1.69 1.32
C PHE A 154 -4.55 -2.71 0.25
N PHE A 155 -3.91 -3.81 0.67
CA PHE A 155 -3.35 -4.80 -0.24
C PHE A 155 -4.39 -5.76 -0.82
N GLN A 156 -5.60 -5.79 -0.27
CA GLN A 156 -6.74 -6.56 -0.77
C GLN A 156 -7.58 -5.77 -1.78
N MET A 157 -7.44 -4.43 -1.77
CA MET A 157 -8.23 -3.54 -2.63
C MET A 157 -7.74 -3.49 -4.08
N LYS A 158 -8.69 -3.29 -4.99
CA LYS A 158 -8.50 -2.78 -6.34
C LYS A 158 -8.85 -1.29 -6.31
N ILE A 159 -7.84 -0.42 -6.36
CA ILE A 159 -8.03 1.04 -6.32
C ILE A 159 -7.64 1.62 -7.67
N GLU A 160 -8.54 2.38 -8.29
CA GLU A 160 -8.28 3.04 -9.56
C GLU A 160 -8.65 4.53 -9.49
N LEU A 161 -7.80 5.38 -10.07
CA LEU A 161 -7.98 6.82 -10.06
C LEU A 161 -8.59 7.30 -11.38
N PHE A 162 -9.57 8.19 -11.30
CA PHE A 162 -10.25 8.79 -12.45
C PHE A 162 -10.14 10.31 -12.38
N SER A 163 -9.92 10.94 -13.53
CA SER A 163 -9.87 12.41 -13.62
C SER A 163 -11.24 13.07 -13.47
N SER A 164 -12.32 12.34 -13.73
CA SER A 164 -13.69 12.82 -13.57
C SER A 164 -14.67 11.68 -13.31
N PHE A 165 -15.78 12.01 -12.65
CA PHE A 165 -16.88 11.07 -12.45
C PHE A 165 -17.54 10.66 -13.78
N ALA A 166 -17.65 11.58 -14.74
CA ALA A 166 -18.14 11.27 -16.06
C ALA A 166 -17.29 10.22 -16.77
N GLY A 167 -15.96 10.31 -16.67
CA GLY A 167 -15.04 9.32 -17.24
C GLY A 167 -15.20 7.93 -16.59
N TYR A 168 -15.44 7.91 -15.26
CA TYR A 168 -15.79 6.66 -14.57
C TYR A 168 -17.10 6.05 -15.12
N CYS A 169 -18.17 6.85 -15.20
CA CYS A 169 -19.48 6.39 -15.69
C CYS A 169 -19.43 5.90 -17.15
N GLN A 170 -18.64 6.55 -18.02
CA GLN A 170 -18.47 6.10 -19.40
C GLN A 170 -17.84 4.72 -19.51
N ARG A 171 -16.92 4.40 -18.61
CA ARG A 171 -16.27 3.09 -18.60
C ARG A 171 -17.12 2.01 -17.97
N PHE A 172 -17.90 2.31 -16.96
CA PHE A 172 -18.65 1.34 -16.15
C PHE A 172 -20.16 1.52 -16.30
N LEU A 173 -20.65 1.46 -17.54
CA LEU A 173 -22.09 1.52 -17.82
C LEU A 173 -22.79 0.27 -17.23
N GLY A 174 -23.79 0.51 -16.38
CA GLY A 174 -24.60 -0.57 -15.80
C GLY A 174 -24.03 -1.25 -14.54
N ILE A 175 -22.87 -0.83 -14.07
CA ILE A 175 -22.31 -1.33 -12.79
C ILE A 175 -23.07 -0.69 -11.59
N THR A 176 -23.34 -1.53 -10.58
CA THR A 176 -23.84 -1.03 -9.28
C THR A 176 -22.73 -0.33 -8.55
N TYR A 177 -22.95 0.92 -8.14
CA TYR A 177 -22.00 1.67 -7.33
C TYR A 177 -22.69 2.49 -6.24
N ILE A 178 -21.94 2.81 -5.19
CA ILE A 178 -22.31 3.79 -4.16
C ILE A 178 -21.36 4.97 -4.29
N LEU A 179 -21.93 6.15 -4.51
CA LEU A 179 -21.19 7.42 -4.64
C LEU A 179 -21.08 8.10 -3.28
N LEU A 180 -19.86 8.35 -2.83
CA LEU A 180 -19.58 9.13 -1.63
C LEU A 180 -18.80 10.38 -2.01
N CYS A 181 -19.44 11.55 -1.85
CA CYS A 181 -18.81 12.85 -2.06
C CYS A 181 -18.20 13.36 -0.75
N TRP A 182 -16.95 13.76 -0.79
CA TRP A 182 -16.32 14.45 0.32
C TRP A 182 -16.71 15.92 0.27
N MET A 183 -17.68 16.33 1.09
CA MET A 183 -17.96 17.75 1.23
C MET A 183 -16.90 18.37 2.13
N VAL A 184 -16.09 19.26 1.56
CA VAL A 184 -15.22 20.15 2.33
C VAL A 184 -16.11 21.23 2.91
N SER A 185 -16.30 21.23 4.23
CA SER A 185 -16.88 22.35 4.96
C SER A 185 -15.87 23.44 5.16
#